data_ac3c26d8208c01f97d4f3ccd8e41cdd4
#
_entry.id   ac3c26d8208c01f97d4f3ccd8e41cdd4
#
_cell.length_a   1.000
_cell.length_b   1.000
_cell.length_c   1.000
_cell.angle_alpha   90.00
_cell.angle_beta   90.00
_cell.angle_gamma   90.00
#
_symmetry.space_group_name_H-M   'P 1'
#
loop_
_entity.id
_entity.type
_entity.pdbx_description
1 polymer ?
#
loop_
_entity_poly.entity_id
_entity_poly.type
_entity_poly.pdbx_seq_one_letter_code
_entity_poly.pdbx_strand_id
1 'polypeptide(L)'
;MSEDTGKIAVPAKIFQDFVKTYNEQPLTLSVKNNDEGTGKQLEILDEKDNFAVALDNEEDYSDMPEFDIAKTVSVPSGVLSEALANTLFATSNDSLRPVMTGVLFQFGEEETNFVATDSHRLVVYKRTDITSDEPMSFIMPKKPLSIFKGILSSINEEVKIDFNENMAKFTLGNHIWVCRLIDGKYPNYSAVIPKENPNVLTINRNLLLSSIRRASIMSNKSTNQVRFKLSGNILHLHAKDTEYANKANMQIPYDYSGEDINIGFSSKFLSEMLAVLGSEDIVIKMSQANRPGIIEPVDGLEDGESILMLSMPVIGL
;
A
#
# COMPACT_ATOMS: atom_id res chain seq x y z
N MET A 1 -4.64 -40.31 3.72
CA MET A 1 -3.88 -40.16 4.97
C MET A 1 -2.50 -40.76 4.71
N SER A 2 -1.44 -40.08 5.09
CA SER A 2 -0.08 -40.63 4.95
C SER A 2 0.25 -41.43 6.21
N GLU A 3 0.85 -42.61 6.04
CA GLU A 3 1.38 -43.43 7.16
C GLU A 3 2.81 -42.98 7.51
N ASP A 4 3.49 -42.30 6.58
CA ASP A 4 4.85 -41.81 6.75
C ASP A 4 4.88 -40.30 7.04
N THR A 5 5.81 -39.89 7.90
CA THR A 5 6.10 -38.50 8.21
C THR A 5 7.48 -38.13 7.66
N GLY A 6 7.59 -36.95 7.05
CA GLY A 6 8.86 -36.47 6.50
C GLY A 6 8.77 -35.03 6.01
N LYS A 7 9.92 -34.43 5.69
CA LYS A 7 10.02 -33.11 5.06
C LYS A 7 10.59 -33.30 3.66
N ILE A 8 10.09 -32.55 2.70
CA ILE A 8 10.61 -32.47 1.33
C ILE A 8 10.60 -31.04 0.84
N ALA A 9 11.59 -30.67 0.05
CA ALA A 9 11.63 -29.37 -0.63
C ALA A 9 11.23 -29.56 -2.11
N VAL A 10 10.09 -29.00 -2.49
CA VAL A 10 9.53 -29.12 -3.84
C VAL A 10 9.64 -27.79 -4.56
N PRO A 11 10.12 -27.72 -5.82
CA PRO A 11 10.10 -26.50 -6.63
C PRO A 11 8.67 -25.96 -6.79
N ALA A 12 8.35 -24.90 -6.03
CA ALA A 12 6.98 -24.43 -5.82
C ALA A 12 6.26 -24.10 -7.13
N LYS A 13 6.94 -23.45 -8.08
CA LYS A 13 6.32 -23.02 -9.34
C LYS A 13 5.85 -24.20 -10.18
N ILE A 14 6.72 -25.18 -10.39
CA ILE A 14 6.41 -26.37 -11.19
C ILE A 14 5.27 -27.16 -10.55
N PHE A 15 5.37 -27.38 -9.24
CA PHE A 15 4.35 -28.12 -8.49
C PHE A 15 3.00 -27.39 -8.50
N GLN A 16 2.98 -26.08 -8.29
CA GLN A 16 1.76 -25.27 -8.33
C GLN A 16 1.13 -25.26 -9.71
N ASP A 17 1.93 -25.04 -10.77
CA ASP A 17 1.43 -25.00 -12.15
C ASP A 17 0.85 -26.38 -12.55
N PHE A 18 1.48 -27.46 -12.09
CA PHE A 18 1.01 -28.82 -12.31
C PHE A 18 -0.32 -29.09 -11.59
N VAL A 19 -0.38 -28.84 -10.27
CA VAL A 19 -1.60 -29.10 -9.48
C VAL A 19 -2.79 -28.29 -9.97
N LYS A 20 -2.58 -27.08 -10.50
CA LYS A 20 -3.65 -26.26 -11.10
C LYS A 20 -4.30 -26.86 -12.34
N THR A 21 -3.66 -27.82 -12.98
CA THR A 21 -4.25 -28.53 -14.15
C THR A 21 -5.27 -29.58 -13.75
N TYR A 22 -5.30 -29.96 -12.48
CA TYR A 22 -6.26 -30.93 -11.96
C TYR A 22 -7.51 -30.25 -11.39
N ASN A 23 -8.62 -30.97 -11.49
CA ASN A 23 -9.85 -30.65 -10.78
C ASN A 23 -9.84 -31.31 -9.40
N GLU A 24 -11.01 -31.39 -8.73
CA GLU A 24 -11.18 -32.06 -7.44
C GLU A 24 -11.07 -33.58 -7.57
N GLN A 25 -9.86 -34.11 -7.71
CA GLN A 25 -9.59 -35.54 -7.74
C GLN A 25 -8.45 -35.89 -6.79
N PRO A 26 -8.45 -37.10 -6.18
CA PRO A 26 -7.37 -37.52 -5.31
C PRO A 26 -6.08 -37.76 -6.08
N LEU A 27 -4.97 -37.26 -5.56
CA LEU A 27 -3.62 -37.53 -6.05
C LEU A 27 -2.84 -38.30 -4.98
N THR A 28 -2.08 -39.30 -5.39
CA THR A 28 -1.14 -39.99 -4.51
C THR A 28 0.25 -39.40 -4.70
N LEU A 29 0.83 -38.92 -3.60
CA LEU A 29 2.17 -38.38 -3.56
C LEU A 29 3.12 -39.37 -2.89
N SER A 30 4.22 -39.72 -3.55
CA SER A 30 5.25 -40.59 -3.00
C SER A 30 6.65 -40.08 -3.30
N VAL A 31 7.55 -40.22 -2.33
CA VAL A 31 8.95 -39.82 -2.48
C VAL A 31 9.80 -41.05 -2.83
N LYS A 32 10.52 -40.98 -3.94
CA LYS A 32 11.40 -42.01 -4.40
C LYS A 32 12.77 -41.47 -4.81
N ASN A 33 13.75 -42.35 -4.90
CA ASN A 33 15.00 -42.01 -5.57
C ASN A 33 14.74 -41.90 -7.09
N ASN A 34 15.41 -40.95 -7.74
CA ASN A 34 15.35 -40.86 -9.20
C ASN A 34 16.01 -42.08 -9.85
N ASP A 35 15.71 -42.35 -11.12
CA ASP A 35 16.22 -43.51 -11.85
C ASP A 35 17.74 -43.54 -11.96
N GLU A 36 18.40 -42.40 -11.83
CA GLU A 36 19.86 -42.28 -11.85
C GLU A 36 20.51 -42.48 -10.48
N GLY A 37 19.72 -42.59 -9.40
CA GLY A 37 20.20 -42.75 -8.04
C GLY A 37 20.95 -41.55 -7.46
N THR A 38 20.86 -40.39 -8.14
CA THR A 38 21.60 -39.17 -7.78
C THR A 38 20.79 -38.18 -6.93
N GLY A 39 19.50 -38.42 -6.75
CA GLY A 39 18.62 -37.55 -5.97
C GLY A 39 17.24 -38.14 -5.69
N LYS A 40 16.43 -37.40 -4.96
CA LYS A 40 15.03 -37.75 -4.67
C LYS A 40 14.09 -37.05 -5.63
N GLN A 41 12.96 -37.65 -5.94
CA GLN A 41 11.87 -37.08 -6.70
C GLN A 41 10.54 -37.30 -6.00
N LEU A 42 9.62 -36.36 -6.20
CA LEU A 42 8.22 -36.51 -5.82
C LEU A 42 7.47 -37.11 -7.01
N GLU A 43 7.01 -38.36 -6.85
CA GLU A 43 6.05 -38.95 -7.78
C GLU A 43 4.63 -38.49 -7.44
N ILE A 44 3.89 -38.17 -8.45
CA ILE A 44 2.49 -37.74 -8.38
C ILE A 44 1.71 -38.66 -9.29
N LEU A 45 0.86 -39.46 -8.66
CA LEU A 45 0.08 -40.49 -9.34
C LEU A 45 -1.40 -40.10 -9.32
N ASP A 46 -2.05 -40.14 -10.45
CA ASP A 46 -3.49 -40.23 -10.56
C ASP A 46 -3.92 -41.63 -11.00
N GLU A 47 -5.17 -41.84 -11.37
CA GLU A 47 -5.68 -43.17 -11.75
C GLU A 47 -4.96 -43.79 -12.95
N LYS A 48 -4.31 -43.03 -13.82
CA LYS A 48 -3.75 -43.49 -15.09
C LYS A 48 -2.34 -43.00 -15.38
N ASP A 49 -1.99 -41.85 -14.82
CA ASP A 49 -0.76 -41.13 -15.19
C ASP A 49 0.20 -41.05 -14.00
N ASN A 50 1.49 -41.06 -14.32
CA ASN A 50 2.56 -40.90 -13.34
C ASN A 50 3.46 -39.72 -13.76
N PHE A 51 3.67 -38.80 -12.85
CA PHE A 51 4.52 -37.65 -13.03
C PHE A 51 5.59 -37.63 -11.95
N ALA A 52 6.75 -37.09 -12.26
CA ALA A 52 7.85 -36.97 -11.33
C ALA A 52 8.41 -35.54 -11.34
N VAL A 53 8.59 -34.95 -10.17
CA VAL A 53 9.22 -33.66 -9.96
C VAL A 53 10.47 -33.87 -9.12
N ALA A 54 11.63 -33.40 -9.63
CA ALA A 54 12.87 -33.44 -8.86
C ALA A 54 12.72 -32.61 -7.56
N LEU A 55 13.20 -33.16 -6.45
CA LEU A 55 13.22 -32.47 -5.16
C LEU A 55 14.53 -31.70 -5.01
N ASP A 56 14.42 -30.51 -4.43
CA ASP A 56 15.56 -29.74 -3.96
C ASP A 56 16.07 -30.29 -2.62
N ASN A 57 17.28 -29.89 -2.22
CA ASN A 57 17.81 -30.27 -0.92
C ASN A 57 17.01 -29.62 0.22
N GLU A 58 16.47 -30.41 1.12
CA GLU A 58 15.69 -29.93 2.26
C GLU A 58 16.51 -29.09 3.26
N GLU A 59 17.84 -29.28 3.29
CA GLU A 59 18.75 -28.49 4.12
C GLU A 59 18.89 -27.05 3.67
N ASP A 60 18.64 -26.79 2.38
CA ASP A 60 18.67 -25.43 1.81
C ASP A 60 17.38 -24.64 2.11
N TYR A 61 16.35 -25.30 2.64
CA TYR A 61 15.11 -24.65 3.04
C TYR A 61 15.27 -23.95 4.39
N SER A 62 15.18 -22.63 4.37
CA SER A 62 15.31 -21.81 5.58
C SER A 62 14.14 -22.03 6.53
N ASP A 63 14.41 -22.36 7.77
CA ASP A 63 13.40 -22.38 8.81
C ASP A 63 12.83 -20.97 9.05
N MET A 64 11.59 -20.93 9.55
CA MET A 64 10.98 -19.67 9.96
C MET A 64 11.78 -19.07 11.12
N PRO A 65 12.25 -17.82 11.02
CA PRO A 65 13.03 -17.22 12.09
C PRO A 65 12.19 -17.06 13.35
N GLU A 66 12.72 -17.54 14.45
CA GLU A 66 12.19 -17.29 15.80
C GLU A 66 12.82 -16.03 16.38
N PHE A 67 12.05 -15.29 17.18
CA PHE A 67 12.53 -14.09 17.88
C PHE A 67 11.75 -13.87 19.17
N ASP A 68 12.37 -13.20 20.13
CA ASP A 68 11.73 -12.83 21.38
C ASP A 68 10.66 -11.76 21.13
N ILE A 69 9.42 -12.06 21.50
CA ILE A 69 8.29 -11.14 21.35
C ILE A 69 8.34 -10.11 22.49
N ALA A 70 8.49 -8.85 22.12
CA ALA A 70 8.46 -7.73 23.08
C ALA A 70 7.06 -7.17 23.27
N LYS A 71 6.27 -7.09 22.18
CA LYS A 71 4.93 -6.50 22.15
C LYS A 71 4.01 -7.27 21.22
N THR A 72 2.72 -7.19 21.54
CA THR A 72 1.65 -7.79 20.73
C THR A 72 0.52 -6.79 20.56
N VAL A 73 -0.07 -6.74 19.36
CA VAL A 73 -1.28 -5.97 19.05
C VAL A 73 -2.16 -6.78 18.09
N SER A 74 -3.48 -6.57 18.16
CA SER A 74 -4.43 -7.16 17.22
C SER A 74 -5.11 -6.06 16.41
N VAL A 75 -5.29 -6.33 15.10
CA VAL A 75 -5.95 -5.41 14.17
C VAL A 75 -6.87 -6.22 13.28
N PRO A 76 -8.14 -5.82 13.10
CA PRO A 76 -9.03 -6.49 12.16
C PRO A 76 -8.43 -6.52 10.74
N SER A 77 -8.51 -7.66 10.06
CA SER A 77 -7.92 -7.83 8.71
C SER A 77 -8.47 -6.83 7.69
N GLY A 78 -9.76 -6.48 7.78
CA GLY A 78 -10.40 -5.46 6.96
C GLY A 78 -9.75 -4.09 7.15
N VAL A 79 -9.59 -3.66 8.40
CA VAL A 79 -8.93 -2.36 8.73
C VAL A 79 -7.49 -2.34 8.24
N LEU A 80 -6.74 -3.42 8.45
CA LEU A 80 -5.37 -3.48 7.96
C LEU A 80 -5.30 -3.48 6.43
N SER A 81 -6.25 -4.14 5.75
CA SER A 81 -6.37 -4.11 4.29
C SER A 81 -6.61 -2.69 3.77
N GLU A 82 -7.54 -1.94 4.38
CA GLU A 82 -7.83 -0.54 4.05
C GLU A 82 -6.63 0.37 4.35
N ALA A 83 -5.98 0.22 5.50
CA ALA A 83 -4.79 0.95 5.85
C ALA A 83 -3.69 0.78 4.81
N LEU A 84 -3.45 -0.47 4.36
CA LEU A 84 -2.46 -0.76 3.32
C LEU A 84 -2.90 -0.30 1.93
N ALA A 85 -4.20 -0.34 1.62
CA ALA A 85 -4.72 0.19 0.36
C ALA A 85 -4.46 1.69 0.24
N ASN A 86 -4.65 2.41 1.34
CA ASN A 86 -4.52 3.86 1.39
C ASN A 86 -3.08 4.36 1.61
N THR A 87 -2.13 3.53 2.03
CA THR A 87 -0.77 4.01 2.38
C THR A 87 0.34 3.47 1.48
N LEU A 88 0.30 2.20 1.04
CA LEU A 88 1.41 1.56 0.34
C LEU A 88 1.91 2.32 -0.90
N PHE A 89 1.02 2.95 -1.65
CA PHE A 89 1.39 3.68 -2.87
C PHE A 89 2.25 4.92 -2.58
N ALA A 90 2.14 5.48 -1.38
CA ALA A 90 2.86 6.68 -0.96
C ALA A 90 4.26 6.40 -0.37
N THR A 91 4.66 5.14 -0.23
CA THR A 91 6.01 4.79 0.22
C THR A 91 7.06 5.16 -0.83
N SER A 92 8.25 5.54 -0.37
CA SER A 92 9.42 5.82 -1.22
C SER A 92 10.00 4.56 -1.84
N ASN A 93 10.70 4.72 -2.97
CA ASN A 93 11.60 3.70 -3.52
C ASN A 93 13.09 4.10 -3.38
N ASP A 94 13.38 5.18 -2.66
CA ASP A 94 14.72 5.70 -2.47
C ASP A 94 15.43 4.94 -1.33
N SER A 95 16.39 4.10 -1.68
CA SER A 95 17.20 3.32 -0.74
C SER A 95 18.11 4.16 0.16
N LEU A 96 18.36 5.43 -0.18
CA LEU A 96 19.12 6.34 0.67
C LEU A 96 18.33 6.82 1.89
N ARG A 97 17.01 6.66 1.85
CA ARG A 97 16.09 6.98 2.95
C ARG A 97 15.22 5.77 3.30
N PRO A 98 15.83 4.70 3.85
CA PRO A 98 15.18 3.42 4.05
C PRO A 98 13.91 3.51 4.90
N VAL A 99 13.86 4.38 5.91
CA VAL A 99 12.69 4.57 6.78
C VAL A 99 11.41 4.99 6.02
N MET A 100 11.55 5.64 4.86
CA MET A 100 10.41 6.01 4.01
C MET A 100 10.01 4.91 3.01
N THR A 101 10.80 3.83 2.87
CA THR A 101 10.46 2.73 1.97
C THR A 101 9.47 1.74 2.55
N GLY A 102 8.96 2.04 3.73
CA GLY A 102 7.95 1.26 4.44
C GLY A 102 6.77 2.11 4.91
N VAL A 103 5.81 1.46 5.52
CA VAL A 103 4.69 2.08 6.21
C VAL A 103 4.98 2.10 7.70
N LEU A 104 4.84 3.26 8.33
CA LEU A 104 4.87 3.38 9.78
C LEU A 104 3.54 2.87 10.35
N PHE A 105 3.61 1.95 11.28
CA PHE A 105 2.53 1.51 12.16
C PHE A 105 2.76 2.19 13.49
N GLN A 106 1.85 3.04 13.91
CA GLN A 106 1.95 3.81 15.14
C GLN A 106 0.68 3.63 15.96
N PHE A 107 0.78 2.88 17.04
CA PHE A 107 -0.29 2.62 17.99
C PHE A 107 -0.17 3.55 19.18
N GLY A 108 -1.26 4.15 19.57
CA GLY A 108 -1.35 5.05 20.72
C GLY A 108 -2.56 4.77 21.59
N GLU A 109 -2.67 5.50 22.70
CA GLU A 109 -3.76 5.35 23.69
C GLU A 109 -5.12 5.84 23.13
N GLU A 110 -5.11 6.79 22.20
CA GLU A 110 -6.33 7.39 21.64
C GLU A 110 -6.58 6.98 20.19
N GLU A 111 -5.52 6.64 19.45
CA GLU A 111 -5.61 6.39 18.03
C GLU A 111 -4.44 5.52 17.50
N THR A 112 -4.70 4.85 16.40
CA THR A 112 -3.67 4.18 15.61
C THR A 112 -3.52 4.88 14.27
N ASN A 113 -2.27 5.16 13.86
CA ASN A 113 -1.94 5.78 12.61
C ASN A 113 -1.10 4.85 11.73
N PHE A 114 -1.48 4.71 10.48
CA PHE A 114 -0.68 4.10 9.43
C PHE A 114 -0.20 5.20 8.49
N VAL A 115 1.10 5.36 8.36
CA VAL A 115 1.67 6.54 7.68
C VAL A 115 2.66 6.12 6.61
N ALA A 116 2.55 6.76 5.44
CA ALA A 116 3.52 6.59 4.36
C ALA A 116 3.86 7.94 3.70
N THR A 117 5.13 8.12 3.35
CA THR A 117 5.61 9.32 2.64
C THR A 117 6.81 9.01 1.76
N ASP A 118 6.94 9.75 0.66
CA ASP A 118 8.12 9.76 -0.22
C ASP A 118 8.80 11.15 -0.26
N SER A 119 8.48 12.04 0.68
CA SER A 119 8.87 13.46 0.79
C SER A 119 8.10 14.41 -0.14
N HIS A 120 7.40 13.92 -1.15
CA HIS A 120 6.59 14.74 -2.06
C HIS A 120 5.10 14.63 -1.75
N ARG A 121 4.73 13.57 -1.10
CA ARG A 121 3.37 13.29 -0.62
C ARG A 121 3.42 12.57 0.71
N LEU A 122 2.35 12.68 1.46
CA LEU A 122 2.15 12.02 2.74
C LEU A 122 0.73 11.48 2.80
N VAL A 123 0.57 10.29 3.34
CA VAL A 123 -0.75 9.75 3.70
C VAL A 123 -0.73 9.37 5.16
N VAL A 124 -1.75 9.79 5.88
CA VAL A 124 -2.05 9.37 7.25
C VAL A 124 -3.43 8.73 7.24
N TYR A 125 -3.48 7.43 7.42
CA TYR A 125 -4.70 6.68 7.66
C TYR A 125 -4.82 6.44 9.15
N LYS A 126 -5.91 6.89 9.76
CA LYS A 126 -6.10 6.90 11.21
C LYS A 126 -7.33 6.09 11.60
N ARG A 127 -7.23 5.37 12.74
CA ARG A 127 -8.32 4.69 13.42
C ARG A 127 -8.33 5.07 14.90
N THR A 128 -9.48 5.49 15.41
CA THR A 128 -9.68 5.78 16.84
C THR A 128 -10.32 4.61 17.59
N ASP A 129 -10.82 3.62 16.86
CA ASP A 129 -11.37 2.37 17.40
C ASP A 129 -10.32 1.28 17.63
N ILE A 130 -9.08 1.52 17.23
CA ILE A 130 -7.91 0.67 17.48
C ILE A 130 -6.92 1.45 18.32
N THR A 131 -6.71 1.01 19.53
CA THR A 131 -5.85 1.68 20.51
C THR A 131 -4.91 0.69 21.18
N SER A 132 -3.94 1.21 21.91
CA SER A 132 -2.98 0.43 22.70
C SER A 132 -2.71 1.14 24.01
N ASP A 133 -2.66 0.39 25.12
CA ASP A 133 -2.39 0.93 26.46
C ASP A 133 -1.02 1.61 26.56
N GLU A 134 -0.09 1.27 25.69
CA GLU A 134 1.22 1.89 25.60
C GLU A 134 1.51 2.35 24.18
N PRO A 135 2.09 3.54 23.99
CA PRO A 135 2.56 3.97 22.68
C PRO A 135 3.61 3.01 22.11
N MET A 136 3.40 2.56 20.89
CA MET A 136 4.34 1.69 20.22
C MET A 136 4.35 1.97 18.72
N SER A 137 5.48 1.75 18.06
CA SER A 137 5.57 1.93 16.62
C SER A 137 6.66 1.08 16.00
N PHE A 138 6.47 0.74 14.74
CA PHE A 138 7.46 0.08 13.91
C PHE A 138 7.26 0.43 12.43
N ILE A 139 8.31 0.24 11.63
CA ILE A 139 8.26 0.53 10.20
C ILE A 139 8.32 -0.79 9.43
N MET A 140 7.25 -1.08 8.71
CA MET A 140 7.08 -2.31 7.93
C MET A 140 7.51 -2.09 6.49
N PRO A 141 8.43 -2.90 5.91
CA PRO A 141 8.86 -2.75 4.52
C PRO A 141 7.71 -2.90 3.53
N LYS A 142 7.74 -2.11 2.45
CA LYS A 142 6.73 -2.13 1.38
C LYS A 142 6.51 -3.50 0.76
N LYS A 143 7.59 -4.23 0.44
CA LYS A 143 7.51 -5.48 -0.32
C LYS A 143 6.72 -6.58 0.42
N PRO A 144 7.02 -6.91 1.69
CA PRO A 144 6.22 -7.84 2.47
C PRO A 144 4.76 -7.41 2.60
N LEU A 145 4.50 -6.12 2.87
CA LEU A 145 3.14 -5.60 2.99
C LEU A 145 2.33 -5.72 1.69
N SER A 146 2.97 -5.53 0.53
CA SER A 146 2.30 -5.69 -0.77
C SER A 146 1.82 -7.12 -1.02
N ILE A 147 2.59 -8.12 -0.55
CA ILE A 147 2.21 -9.54 -0.63
C ILE A 147 1.09 -9.82 0.38
N PHE A 148 1.26 -9.37 1.61
CA PHE A 148 0.31 -9.59 2.70
C PHE A 148 -1.07 -8.98 2.42
N LYS A 149 -1.13 -7.78 1.83
CA LYS A 149 -2.37 -7.13 1.40
C LYS A 149 -3.26 -8.04 0.54
N GLY A 150 -2.66 -8.84 -0.36
CA GLY A 150 -3.41 -9.75 -1.23
C GLY A 150 -4.16 -10.85 -0.47
N ILE A 151 -3.75 -11.17 0.75
CA ILE A 151 -4.36 -12.23 1.57
C ILE A 151 -5.36 -11.64 2.56
N LEU A 152 -5.11 -10.43 3.08
CA LEU A 152 -6.00 -9.76 4.03
C LEU A 152 -7.44 -9.65 3.53
N SER A 153 -7.63 -9.41 2.24
CA SER A 153 -8.97 -9.24 1.65
C SER A 153 -9.80 -10.52 1.57
N SER A 154 -9.18 -11.69 1.74
CA SER A 154 -9.86 -13.00 1.64
C SER A 154 -10.27 -13.59 2.99
N ILE A 155 -9.82 -13.02 4.10
CA ILE A 155 -10.01 -13.57 5.45
C ILE A 155 -10.54 -12.44 6.34
N ASN A 156 -11.69 -12.66 6.97
CA ASN A 156 -12.30 -11.67 7.89
C ASN A 156 -12.09 -12.11 9.35
N GLU A 157 -10.87 -11.95 9.83
CA GLU A 157 -10.44 -12.32 11.19
C GLU A 157 -9.50 -11.25 11.76
N GLU A 158 -9.17 -11.38 13.03
CA GLU A 158 -8.14 -10.56 13.68
C GLU A 158 -6.74 -10.97 13.22
N VAL A 159 -5.95 -9.99 12.84
CA VAL A 159 -4.51 -10.14 12.59
C VAL A 159 -3.77 -9.89 13.88
N LYS A 160 -3.21 -10.94 14.47
CA LYS A 160 -2.29 -10.80 15.60
C LYS A 160 -0.92 -10.41 15.09
N ILE A 161 -0.35 -9.34 15.65
CA ILE A 161 0.96 -8.80 15.30
C ILE A 161 1.86 -8.90 16.53
N ASP A 162 2.79 -9.84 16.52
CA ASP A 162 3.83 -9.99 17.53
C ASP A 162 5.12 -9.34 16.99
N PHE A 163 5.78 -8.46 17.75
CA PHE A 163 6.97 -7.78 17.26
C PHE A 163 7.97 -7.40 18.34
N ASN A 164 9.18 -7.11 17.91
CA ASN A 164 10.24 -6.44 18.67
C ASN A 164 10.86 -5.31 17.84
N GLU A 165 12.03 -4.83 18.20
CA GLU A 165 12.72 -3.75 17.48
C GLU A 165 13.11 -4.12 16.04
N ASN A 166 13.32 -5.40 15.73
CA ASN A 166 13.91 -5.87 14.47
C ASN A 166 12.98 -6.71 13.60
N MET A 167 11.99 -7.37 14.20
CA MET A 167 11.18 -8.39 13.58
C MET A 167 9.70 -8.19 13.89
N ALA A 168 8.84 -8.55 12.95
CA ALA A 168 7.41 -8.68 13.18
C ALA A 168 6.88 -9.99 12.60
N LYS A 169 5.95 -10.61 13.34
CA LYS A 169 5.19 -11.79 12.96
C LYS A 169 3.71 -11.46 12.91
N PHE A 170 3.11 -11.66 11.77
CA PHE A 170 1.69 -11.51 11.55
C PHE A 170 1.05 -12.88 11.48
N THR A 171 0.03 -13.11 12.28
CA THR A 171 -0.75 -14.35 12.30
C THR A 171 -2.19 -14.03 11.92
N LEU A 172 -2.71 -14.71 10.89
CA LEU A 172 -4.07 -14.58 10.38
C LEU A 172 -4.59 -15.97 10.01
N GLY A 173 -5.47 -16.54 10.83
CA GLY A 173 -5.91 -17.92 10.69
C GLY A 173 -4.71 -18.89 10.66
N ASN A 174 -4.58 -19.65 9.60
CA ASN A 174 -3.46 -20.58 9.38
C ASN A 174 -2.23 -19.94 8.70
N HIS A 175 -2.28 -18.65 8.40
CA HIS A 175 -1.20 -17.94 7.72
C HIS A 175 -0.30 -17.24 8.74
N ILE A 176 1.00 -17.43 8.59
CA ILE A 176 2.03 -16.79 9.40
C ILE A 176 3.01 -16.07 8.48
N TRP A 177 3.25 -14.78 8.75
CA TRP A 177 4.26 -13.96 8.10
C TRP A 177 5.28 -13.50 9.12
N VAL A 178 6.54 -13.70 8.81
CA VAL A 178 7.63 -13.14 9.60
C VAL A 178 8.49 -12.29 8.68
N CYS A 179 8.81 -11.07 9.11
CA CYS A 179 9.70 -10.22 8.35
C CYS A 179 10.55 -9.33 9.25
N ARG A 180 11.66 -8.85 8.70
CA ARG A 180 12.48 -7.82 9.33
C ARG A 180 11.82 -6.47 9.18
N LEU A 181 11.86 -5.67 10.25
CA LEU A 181 11.45 -4.29 10.29
C LEU A 181 12.55 -3.39 9.73
N ILE A 182 12.16 -2.18 9.33
CA ILE A 182 13.13 -1.15 8.94
C ILE A 182 13.56 -0.43 10.21
N ASP A 183 14.85 -0.50 10.52
CA ASP A 183 15.44 0.22 11.64
C ASP A 183 15.52 1.72 11.36
N GLY A 184 15.32 2.51 12.41
CA GLY A 184 15.44 3.96 12.39
C GLY A 184 14.18 4.70 12.81
N LYS A 185 14.34 6.01 12.96
CA LYS A 185 13.24 6.90 13.36
C LYS A 185 12.51 7.43 12.12
N TYR A 186 11.19 7.19 12.07
CA TYR A 186 10.35 7.79 11.03
C TYR A 186 10.35 9.32 11.11
N PRO A 187 10.30 10.06 9.98
CA PRO A 187 10.24 11.52 10.01
C PRO A 187 9.05 12.03 10.80
N ASN A 188 9.23 13.19 11.43
CA ASN A 188 8.10 13.86 12.10
C ASN A 188 7.12 14.40 11.05
N TYR A 189 6.23 13.51 10.59
CA TYR A 189 5.27 13.81 9.54
C TYR A 189 4.23 14.84 9.96
N SER A 190 3.89 14.92 11.25
CA SER A 190 2.89 15.90 11.74
C SER A 190 3.37 17.34 11.60
N ALA A 191 4.68 17.58 11.60
CA ALA A 191 5.25 18.92 11.44
C ALA A 191 5.07 19.51 10.03
N VAL A 192 4.86 18.67 9.00
CA VAL A 192 4.68 19.14 7.61
C VAL A 192 3.22 19.36 7.24
N ILE A 193 2.28 18.95 8.08
CA ILE A 193 0.84 19.14 7.88
C ILE A 193 0.48 20.60 8.23
N PRO A 194 0.05 21.44 7.26
CA PRO A 194 -0.31 22.81 7.54
C PRO A 194 -1.59 22.88 8.36
N LYS A 195 -1.59 23.72 9.39
CA LYS A 195 -2.73 23.87 10.30
C LYS A 195 -3.79 24.83 9.77
N GLU A 196 -3.38 25.82 8.97
CA GLU A 196 -4.25 26.86 8.42
C GLU A 196 -4.31 26.72 6.91
N ASN A 197 -5.49 26.43 6.38
CA ASN A 197 -5.75 26.22 4.97
C ASN A 197 -7.09 26.89 4.61
N PRO A 198 -7.13 28.23 4.44
CA PRO A 198 -8.37 28.96 4.25
C PRO A 198 -9.04 28.73 2.88
N ASN A 199 -8.27 28.23 1.89
CA ASN A 199 -8.77 27.99 0.55
C ASN A 199 -9.28 26.54 0.45
N VAL A 200 -10.59 26.36 0.40
CA VAL A 200 -11.26 25.07 0.46
C VAL A 200 -12.01 24.80 -0.84
N LEU A 201 -11.62 23.76 -1.54
CA LEU A 201 -12.23 23.25 -2.77
C LEU A 201 -12.96 21.95 -2.47
N THR A 202 -14.28 21.91 -2.69
CA THR A 202 -15.07 20.67 -2.65
C THR A 202 -15.44 20.27 -4.07
N ILE A 203 -15.16 19.03 -4.46
CA ILE A 203 -15.32 18.58 -5.84
C ILE A 203 -15.57 17.07 -5.91
N ASN A 204 -16.36 16.66 -6.91
CA ASN A 204 -16.56 15.23 -7.19
C ASN A 204 -15.23 14.59 -7.58
N ARG A 205 -14.87 13.55 -6.82
CA ARG A 205 -13.60 12.84 -6.94
C ARG A 205 -13.37 12.20 -8.31
N ASN A 206 -14.41 11.53 -8.85
CA ASN A 206 -14.31 10.85 -10.15
C ASN A 206 -14.15 11.84 -11.30
N LEU A 207 -14.87 12.96 -11.24
CA LEU A 207 -14.77 14.04 -12.22
C LEU A 207 -13.35 14.64 -12.22
N LEU A 208 -12.81 14.94 -11.03
CA LEU A 208 -11.46 15.48 -10.90
C LEU A 208 -10.41 14.47 -11.37
N LEU A 209 -10.49 13.21 -10.93
CA LEU A 209 -9.56 12.15 -11.31
C LEU A 209 -9.52 11.94 -12.83
N SER A 210 -10.68 11.85 -13.47
CA SER A 210 -10.77 11.69 -14.93
C SER A 210 -10.21 12.89 -15.69
N SER A 211 -10.41 14.08 -15.15
CA SER A 211 -9.89 15.34 -15.73
C SER A 211 -8.37 15.43 -15.58
N ILE A 212 -7.82 15.09 -14.40
CA ILE A 212 -6.38 15.04 -14.18
C ILE A 212 -5.73 14.00 -15.11
N ARG A 213 -6.31 12.81 -15.24
CA ARG A 213 -5.80 11.77 -16.15
C ARG A 213 -5.75 12.23 -17.60
N ARG A 214 -6.78 12.92 -18.08
CA ARG A 214 -6.77 13.52 -19.43
C ARG A 214 -5.72 14.62 -19.58
N ALA A 215 -5.64 15.54 -18.62
CA ALA A 215 -4.66 16.62 -18.64
C ALA A 215 -3.21 16.09 -18.56
N SER A 216 -2.96 15.01 -17.82
CA SER A 216 -1.63 14.41 -17.66
C SER A 216 -1.01 13.91 -18.95
N ILE A 217 -1.84 13.57 -19.95
CA ILE A 217 -1.37 13.15 -21.28
C ILE A 217 -0.61 14.29 -21.95
N MET A 218 -1.03 15.53 -21.71
CA MET A 218 -0.47 16.76 -22.28
C MET A 218 0.55 17.44 -21.37
N SER A 219 0.82 16.86 -20.18
CA SER A 219 1.80 17.43 -19.24
C SER A 219 3.22 17.00 -19.59
N ASN A 220 4.19 17.83 -19.19
CA ASN A 220 5.61 17.49 -19.27
C ASN A 220 5.90 16.21 -18.49
N LYS A 221 6.62 15.26 -19.11
CA LYS A 221 6.84 13.93 -18.58
C LYS A 221 7.79 13.88 -17.37
N SER A 222 8.65 14.87 -17.24
CA SER A 222 9.59 14.94 -16.10
C SER A 222 8.90 15.47 -14.83
N THR A 223 8.08 16.51 -14.97
CA THR A 223 7.41 17.16 -13.83
C THR A 223 6.02 16.58 -13.53
N ASN A 224 5.36 16.03 -14.55
CA ASN A 224 3.95 15.61 -14.50
C ASN A 224 3.04 16.72 -13.96
N GLN A 225 3.38 18.01 -14.21
CA GLN A 225 2.69 19.13 -13.61
C GLN A 225 1.32 19.37 -14.24
N VAL A 226 0.30 19.50 -13.38
CA VAL A 226 -0.99 20.10 -13.69
C VAL A 226 -1.19 21.31 -12.77
N ARG A 227 -1.79 22.39 -13.30
CA ARG A 227 -2.06 23.61 -12.57
C ARG A 227 -3.55 23.79 -12.33
N PHE A 228 -3.87 24.08 -11.10
CA PHE A 228 -5.20 24.44 -10.64
C PHE A 228 -5.24 25.98 -10.51
N LYS A 229 -6.01 26.62 -11.36
CA LYS A 229 -6.36 28.02 -11.18
C LYS A 229 -7.81 28.09 -10.71
N LEU A 230 -7.96 28.45 -9.46
CA LEU A 230 -9.22 28.59 -8.75
C LEU A 230 -9.62 30.07 -8.76
N SER A 231 -10.74 30.37 -9.36
CA SER A 231 -11.31 31.73 -9.41
C SER A 231 -12.82 31.64 -9.67
N GLY A 232 -13.63 32.22 -8.80
CA GLY A 232 -15.08 32.02 -8.83
C GLY A 232 -15.48 30.56 -8.62
N ASN A 233 -16.42 30.03 -9.40
CA ASN A 233 -16.95 28.65 -9.26
C ASN A 233 -16.46 27.72 -10.38
N ILE A 234 -15.35 28.03 -11.02
CA ILE A 234 -14.78 27.22 -12.11
C ILE A 234 -13.29 26.95 -11.83
N LEU A 235 -12.94 25.69 -11.67
CA LEU A 235 -11.55 25.23 -11.66
C LEU A 235 -11.04 25.18 -13.10
N HIS A 236 -10.08 26.04 -13.41
CA HIS A 236 -9.32 25.91 -14.64
C HIS A 236 -8.13 24.98 -14.41
N LEU A 237 -8.22 23.78 -14.97
CA LEU A 237 -7.15 22.78 -14.94
C LEU A 237 -6.30 22.92 -16.20
N HIS A 238 -5.02 23.24 -16.02
CA HIS A 238 -4.07 23.43 -17.11
C HIS A 238 -2.94 22.40 -17.03
N ALA A 239 -2.51 21.90 -18.18
CA ALA A 239 -1.26 21.18 -18.36
C ALA A 239 -0.53 21.71 -19.59
N LYS A 240 0.80 21.72 -19.56
CA LYS A 240 1.63 22.19 -20.66
C LYS A 240 2.92 21.38 -20.73
N ASP A 241 3.30 21.01 -21.95
CA ASP A 241 4.62 20.54 -22.29
C ASP A 241 5.20 21.45 -23.36
N THR A 242 6.23 22.22 -22.97
CA THR A 242 6.84 23.22 -23.88
C THR A 242 7.75 22.58 -24.92
N GLU A 243 8.31 21.40 -24.62
CA GLU A 243 9.19 20.68 -25.55
C GLU A 243 8.43 20.14 -26.77
N TYR A 244 7.22 19.65 -26.53
CA TYR A 244 6.36 19.07 -27.59
C TYR A 244 5.20 19.99 -27.99
N ALA A 245 5.14 21.22 -27.46
CA ALA A 245 4.06 22.17 -27.69
C ALA A 245 2.65 21.62 -27.33
N ASN A 246 2.57 20.63 -26.44
CA ASN A 246 1.31 20.06 -25.97
C ASN A 246 0.69 20.99 -24.90
N LYS A 247 -0.64 21.07 -24.90
CA LYS A 247 -1.40 21.79 -23.87
C LYS A 247 -2.77 21.19 -23.64
N ALA A 248 -3.24 21.28 -22.41
CA ALA A 248 -4.62 21.02 -22.03
C ALA A 248 -5.16 22.20 -21.23
N ASN A 249 -6.40 22.60 -21.53
CA ASN A 249 -7.16 23.59 -20.75
C ASN A 249 -8.55 23.03 -20.53
N MET A 250 -8.92 22.83 -19.29
CA MET A 250 -10.20 22.24 -18.90
C MET A 250 -10.87 23.13 -17.87
N GLN A 251 -12.18 23.15 -17.89
CA GLN A 251 -13.02 23.83 -16.91
C GLN A 251 -13.87 22.80 -16.19
N ILE A 252 -13.84 22.83 -14.87
CA ILE A 252 -14.53 21.87 -14.03
C ILE A 252 -15.36 22.68 -13.02
N PRO A 253 -16.68 22.45 -12.93
CA PRO A 253 -17.51 23.07 -11.90
C PRO A 253 -17.15 22.52 -10.53
N TYR A 254 -17.21 23.35 -9.49
CA TYR A 254 -16.85 23.01 -8.13
C TYR A 254 -17.41 24.02 -7.13
N ASP A 255 -17.40 23.65 -5.85
CA ASP A 255 -17.65 24.57 -4.75
C ASP A 255 -16.34 25.04 -4.14
N TYR A 256 -16.18 26.35 -4.03
CA TYR A 256 -14.97 26.95 -3.52
C TYR A 256 -15.24 28.07 -2.53
N SER A 257 -14.48 28.04 -1.46
CA SER A 257 -14.42 29.11 -0.48
C SER A 257 -12.97 29.50 -0.26
N GLY A 258 -12.62 30.74 -0.57
CA GLY A 258 -11.27 31.27 -0.41
C GLY A 258 -10.89 32.31 -1.42
N GLU A 259 -9.61 32.67 -1.44
CA GLU A 259 -9.03 33.63 -2.38
C GLU A 259 -8.62 32.93 -3.69
N ASP A 260 -8.54 33.73 -4.77
CA ASP A 260 -8.01 33.22 -6.05
C ASP A 260 -6.60 32.63 -5.86
N ILE A 261 -6.42 31.39 -6.27
CA ILE A 261 -5.14 30.68 -6.14
C ILE A 261 -4.74 29.99 -7.44
N ASN A 262 -3.43 29.97 -7.71
CA ASN A 262 -2.86 29.25 -8.84
C ASN A 262 -1.74 28.34 -8.33
N ILE A 263 -2.01 27.04 -8.21
CA ILE A 263 -1.13 26.05 -7.60
C ILE A 263 -0.88 24.89 -8.57
N GLY A 264 0.36 24.41 -8.64
CA GLY A 264 0.75 23.26 -9.44
C GLY A 264 0.87 22.02 -8.59
N PHE A 265 0.40 20.87 -9.09
CA PHE A 265 0.56 19.56 -8.46
C PHE A 265 1.09 18.52 -9.45
N SER A 266 1.63 17.44 -8.97
CA SER A 266 1.94 16.27 -9.78
C SER A 266 0.66 15.50 -10.11
N SER A 267 0.31 15.43 -11.39
CA SER A 267 -0.85 14.67 -11.88
C SER A 267 -0.75 13.18 -11.53
N LYS A 268 0.48 12.64 -11.48
CA LYS A 268 0.74 11.26 -11.08
C LYS A 268 0.34 11.05 -9.62
N PHE A 269 0.84 11.88 -8.71
CA PHE A 269 0.53 11.77 -7.28
C PHE A 269 -0.94 11.98 -6.99
N LEU A 270 -1.56 13.02 -7.58
CA LEU A 270 -2.99 13.24 -7.41
C LEU A 270 -3.82 12.07 -7.94
N SER A 271 -3.46 11.52 -9.10
CA SER A 271 -4.19 10.36 -9.66
C SER A 271 -4.11 9.13 -8.78
N GLU A 272 -2.95 8.85 -8.18
CA GLU A 272 -2.77 7.72 -7.27
C GLU A 272 -3.55 7.93 -5.96
N MET A 273 -3.52 9.14 -5.38
CA MET A 273 -4.29 9.50 -4.18
C MET A 273 -5.81 9.38 -4.41
N LEU A 274 -6.31 9.99 -5.48
CA LEU A 274 -7.73 10.00 -5.78
C LEU A 274 -8.27 8.63 -6.18
N ALA A 275 -7.42 7.75 -6.70
CA ALA A 275 -7.84 6.41 -7.12
C ALA A 275 -8.13 5.47 -5.96
N VAL A 276 -7.52 5.67 -4.79
CA VAL A 276 -7.70 4.80 -3.62
C VAL A 276 -8.83 5.25 -2.69
N LEU A 277 -9.23 6.53 -2.76
CA LEU A 277 -10.35 7.02 -1.97
C LEU A 277 -11.69 6.44 -2.46
N GLY A 278 -12.52 5.98 -1.54
CA GLY A 278 -13.85 5.45 -1.82
C GLY A 278 -14.98 6.49 -1.89
N SER A 279 -14.70 7.75 -1.49
CA SER A 279 -15.69 8.83 -1.41
C SER A 279 -16.24 9.28 -2.77
N GLU A 280 -17.45 9.81 -2.78
CA GLU A 280 -18.03 10.48 -3.94
C GLU A 280 -17.40 11.87 -4.12
N ASP A 281 -17.36 12.65 -3.05
CA ASP A 281 -16.76 13.98 -3.02
C ASP A 281 -15.50 14.01 -2.15
N ILE A 282 -14.61 14.94 -2.46
CA ILE A 282 -13.40 15.24 -1.71
C ILE A 282 -13.28 16.72 -1.42
N VAL A 283 -12.57 17.04 -0.38
CA VAL A 283 -12.14 18.40 -0.05
C VAL A 283 -10.64 18.52 -0.30
N ILE A 284 -10.22 19.57 -0.99
CA ILE A 284 -8.81 19.97 -1.10
C ILE A 284 -8.64 21.30 -0.37
N LYS A 285 -7.85 21.29 0.69
CA LYS A 285 -7.56 22.43 1.54
C LYS A 285 -6.18 22.99 1.22
N MET A 286 -6.08 24.26 0.95
CA MET A 286 -4.85 24.93 0.51
C MET A 286 -4.66 26.25 1.25
N SER A 287 -3.41 26.72 1.34
CA SER A 287 -3.11 28.06 1.87
C SER A 287 -2.46 28.94 0.81
N GLN A 288 -1.26 28.64 0.38
CA GLN A 288 -0.49 29.39 -0.61
C GLN A 288 0.00 28.47 -1.73
N ALA A 289 0.33 29.04 -2.89
CA ALA A 289 0.78 28.29 -4.07
C ALA A 289 2.06 27.44 -3.87
N ASN A 290 2.87 27.79 -2.86
CA ASN A 290 4.10 27.08 -2.50
C ASN A 290 3.98 26.21 -1.23
N ARG A 291 2.78 26.05 -0.70
CA ARG A 291 2.48 25.20 0.46
C ARG A 291 1.75 23.95 0.03
N PRO A 292 1.85 22.86 0.81
CA PRO A 292 1.15 21.62 0.50
C PRO A 292 -0.36 21.80 0.43
N GLY A 293 -1.02 21.05 -0.47
CA GLY A 293 -2.45 20.86 -0.44
C GLY A 293 -2.81 19.60 0.35
N ILE A 294 -3.84 19.67 1.19
CA ILE A 294 -4.41 18.55 1.93
C ILE A 294 -5.65 18.05 1.19
N ILE A 295 -5.75 16.75 1.01
CA ILE A 295 -6.89 16.09 0.36
C ILE A 295 -7.52 15.15 1.39
N GLU A 296 -8.82 15.30 1.61
CA GLU A 296 -9.60 14.49 2.53
C GLU A 296 -10.91 14.05 1.85
N PRO A 297 -11.41 12.83 2.11
CA PRO A 297 -12.74 12.43 1.68
C PRO A 297 -13.81 13.17 2.49
N VAL A 298 -14.96 13.44 1.87
CA VAL A 298 -16.11 14.06 2.54
C VAL A 298 -17.05 13.01 3.13
N ASP A 299 -17.09 11.84 2.50
CA ASP A 299 -17.99 10.73 2.80
C ASP A 299 -17.27 9.39 2.67
N GLY A 300 -17.98 8.29 2.94
CA GLY A 300 -17.52 6.92 2.69
C GLY A 300 -16.51 6.39 3.70
N LEU A 301 -16.30 7.09 4.82
CA LEU A 301 -15.49 6.60 5.93
C LEU A 301 -16.36 5.93 7.00
N GLU A 302 -15.79 4.95 7.70
CA GLU A 302 -16.41 4.32 8.85
C GLU A 302 -16.27 5.20 10.12
N ASP A 303 -17.07 4.89 11.15
CA ASP A 303 -16.89 5.54 12.45
C ASP A 303 -15.49 5.25 13.00
N GLY A 304 -14.82 6.29 13.45
CA GLY A 304 -13.44 6.20 13.97
C GLY A 304 -12.35 6.19 12.89
N GLU A 305 -12.71 6.23 11.60
CA GLU A 305 -11.79 6.29 10.49
C GLU A 305 -11.56 7.74 10.02
N SER A 306 -10.31 8.06 9.69
CA SER A 306 -10.01 9.29 8.94
C SER A 306 -8.80 9.11 8.03
N ILE A 307 -8.80 9.84 6.92
CA ILE A 307 -7.73 9.81 5.91
C ILE A 307 -7.32 11.24 5.60
N LEU A 308 -6.04 11.52 5.78
CA LEU A 308 -5.43 12.77 5.36
C LEU A 308 -4.35 12.46 4.33
N MET A 309 -4.46 13.05 3.16
CA MET A 309 -3.43 12.97 2.14
C MET A 309 -2.86 14.36 1.86
N LEU A 310 -1.56 14.47 1.78
CA LEU A 310 -0.86 15.73 1.52
C LEU A 310 -0.05 15.60 0.24
N SER A 311 -0.17 16.58 -0.65
CA SER A 311 0.65 16.70 -1.86
C SER A 311 1.46 17.98 -1.83
N MET A 312 2.77 17.87 -1.99
CA MET A 312 3.64 19.03 -2.19
C MET A 312 3.36 19.66 -3.55
N PRO A 313 3.36 21.01 -3.63
CA PRO A 313 3.21 21.68 -4.91
C PRO A 313 4.43 21.49 -5.79
N VAL A 314 4.19 21.46 -7.10
CA VAL A 314 5.24 21.53 -8.13
C VAL A 314 5.46 23.00 -8.48
N ILE A 315 6.62 23.53 -8.11
CA ILE A 315 7.00 24.92 -8.36
C ILE A 315 7.76 24.99 -9.69
N GLY A 316 7.39 25.93 -10.54
CA GLY A 316 8.07 26.17 -11.82
C GLY A 316 7.11 26.26 -13.01
N LEU A 317 7.45 27.16 -13.95
CA LEU A 317 6.85 27.52 -15.27
C LEU A 317 5.40 27.97 -15.28
#